data_17bdeb55a23799c066ae3549265ca857
#
_entry.id   17bdeb55a23799c066ae3549265ca857
#
_cell.length_a   1.000
_cell.length_b   1.000
_cell.length_c   1.000
_cell.angle_alpha   90.00
_cell.angle_beta   90.00
_cell.angle_gamma   90.00
#
_symmetry.space_group_name_H-M   'P 1'
#
loop_
_entity.id
_entity.type
_entity.pdbx_description
1 polymer ?
#
loop_
_entity_poly.entity_id
_entity_poly.type
_entity_poly.pdbx_seq_one_letter_code
_entity_poly.pdbx_strand_id
1 'polypeptide(L)' 'MTGKFVIEKAKDGQFYFNLKASNGQVILNSEMYKTKPSAQNGIESIQKNAAEDGNYE' A
#
# COMPACT_ATOMS: atom_id res chain seq x y z
N MET A 1 -2.63 13.85 -7.07
CA MET A 1 -3.31 13.00 -6.11
C MET A 1 -2.68 13.11 -4.73
N THR A 2 -3.49 13.19 -3.71
CA THR A 2 -3.02 13.52 -2.38
C THR A 2 -3.09 12.37 -1.38
N GLY A 3 -3.37 11.17 -1.84
CA GLY A 3 -3.34 9.99 -0.99
C GLY A 3 -1.93 9.59 -0.61
N LYS A 4 -1.79 8.74 0.39
CA LYS A 4 -0.47 8.26 0.79
C LYS A 4 -0.53 6.82 1.27
N PHE A 5 0.59 6.12 1.10
CA PHE A 5 0.78 4.79 1.64
C PHE A 5 1.38 4.89 3.04
N VAL A 6 0.87 4.08 3.95
CA VAL A 6 1.37 4.02 5.31
C VAL A 6 1.73 2.57 5.62
N ILE A 7 2.98 2.32 6.00
CA ILE A 7 3.44 1.00 6.39
C ILE A 7 3.33 0.88 7.90
N GLU A 8 2.72 -0.21 8.37
CA GLU A 8 2.57 -0.46 9.79
C GLU A 8 3.02 -1.86 10.15
N LYS A 9 3.38 -2.06 11.40
CA LYS A 9 3.79 -3.34 11.93
C LYS A 9 2.65 -3.95 12.71
N ALA A 10 2.29 -5.18 12.38
CA ALA A 10 1.25 -5.91 13.08
C ALA A 10 1.78 -6.52 14.38
N LYS A 11 0.87 -7.01 15.22
CA LYS A 11 1.23 -7.58 16.52
C LYS A 11 2.12 -8.80 16.42
N ASP A 12 2.01 -9.55 15.33
CA ASP A 12 2.81 -10.75 15.13
C ASP A 12 4.17 -10.48 14.52
N GLY A 13 4.54 -9.21 14.35
CA GLY A 13 5.82 -8.81 13.79
C GLY A 13 5.85 -8.68 12.28
N GLN A 14 4.77 -9.01 11.61
CA GLN A 14 4.68 -8.83 10.18
C GLN A 14 4.35 -7.39 9.84
N PHE A 15 4.56 -7.02 8.58
CA PHE A 15 4.29 -5.67 8.10
C PHE A 15 3.14 -5.68 7.11
N TYR A 16 2.43 -4.59 7.07
CA TYR A 16 1.40 -4.37 6.07
C TYR A 16 1.34 -2.88 5.77
N PHE A 17 0.69 -2.53 4.68
CA PHE A 17 0.49 -1.13 4.38
C PHE A 17 -0.97 -0.89 4.03
N ASN A 18 -1.36 0.37 4.14
CA ASN A 18 -2.65 0.79 3.64
C ASN A 18 -2.49 2.05 2.80
N LEU A 19 -3.47 2.28 1.96
CA LEU A 19 -3.53 3.47 1.13
C LEU A 19 -4.64 4.35 1.67
N LYS A 20 -4.29 5.57 2.05
CA LYS A 20 -5.24 6.55 2.57
C LYS A 20 -5.50 7.62 1.55
N ALA A 21 -6.76 8.05 1.46
CA ALA A 21 -7.13 9.19 0.65
C ALA A 21 -6.73 10.50 1.32
N SER A 22 -6.88 11.60 0.61
CA SER A 22 -6.53 12.92 1.11
C SER A 22 -7.29 13.31 2.39
N ASN A 23 -8.47 12.75 2.58
CA ASN A 23 -9.27 13.01 3.78
C ASN A 23 -8.92 12.09 4.95
N GLY A 24 -7.88 11.27 4.81
CA GLY A 24 -7.44 10.36 5.85
C GLY A 24 -8.17 9.03 5.87
N GLN A 25 -9.10 8.83 4.98
CA GLN A 25 -9.88 7.60 4.94
C GLN A 25 -9.09 6.48 4.27
N VAL A 26 -9.11 5.29 4.87
CA VAL A 26 -8.42 4.13 4.30
C VAL A 26 -9.17 3.61 3.09
N ILE A 27 -8.47 3.56 1.96
CA ILE A 27 -9.03 3.05 0.70
C ILE A 27 -8.84 1.55 0.59
N LEU A 28 -7.66 1.06 0.99
CA LEU A 28 -7.36 -0.36 0.92
C LEU A 28 -6.31 -0.74 1.96
N ASN A 29 -6.26 -2.02 2.27
CA ASN A 29 -5.22 -2.62 3.09
C ASN A 29 -4.53 -3.69 2.27
N SER A 30 -3.20 -3.81 2.45
CA SER A 30 -2.44 -4.85 1.78
C SER A 30 -2.53 -6.17 2.55
N GLU A 31 -2.00 -7.21 1.93
CA GLU A 31 -1.75 -8.45 2.64
C GLU A 31 -0.51 -8.29 3.53
N MET A 32 -0.25 -9.30 4.33
CA MET A 32 0.87 -9.26 5.29
C MET A 32 2.19 -9.60 4.61
N TYR A 33 3.25 -8.89 5.01
CA TYR A 33 4.61 -9.11 4.52
C TYR A 33 5.51 -9.41 5.71
N LYS A 34 6.46 -10.29 5.53
CA LYS A 34 7.37 -10.69 6.61
C LYS A 34 8.40 -9.62 6.93
N THR A 35 8.75 -8.78 5.96
CA THR A 35 9.77 -7.75 6.13
C THR A 35 9.28 -6.42 5.60
N LYS A 36 9.86 -5.35 6.13
CA LYS A 36 9.53 -4.00 5.66
C LYS A 36 9.91 -3.77 4.19
N PRO A 37 11.09 -4.22 3.72
CA PRO A 37 11.41 -4.07 2.30
C PRO A 37 10.41 -4.76 1.38
N SER A 38 9.87 -5.91 1.77
CA SER A 38 8.84 -6.57 0.97
C SER A 38 7.58 -5.72 0.87
N ALA A 39 7.16 -5.10 1.98
CA ALA A 39 6.01 -4.20 1.96
C ALA A 39 6.27 -2.99 1.07
N GLN A 40 7.47 -2.43 1.12
CA GLN A 40 7.85 -1.32 0.26
C GLN A 40 7.82 -1.70 -1.21
N ASN A 41 8.27 -2.90 -1.55
CA ASN A 41 8.19 -3.41 -2.91
C ASN A 41 6.76 -3.54 -3.37
N GLY A 42 5.87 -3.95 -2.48
CA GLY A 42 4.44 -4.01 -2.77
C GLY A 42 3.87 -2.65 -3.12
N ILE A 43 4.25 -1.62 -2.37
CA ILE A 43 3.83 -0.26 -2.64
C ILE A 43 4.32 0.21 -4.01
N GLU A 44 5.61 -0.01 -4.30
CA GLU A 44 6.18 0.37 -5.59
C GLU A 44 5.46 -0.31 -6.75
N SER A 45 5.13 -1.58 -6.59
CA SER A 45 4.42 -2.33 -7.60
C SER A 45 3.05 -1.71 -7.88
N ILE A 46 2.33 -1.33 -6.82
CA ILE A 46 1.02 -0.71 -6.96
C ILE A 46 1.14 0.65 -7.66
N GLN A 47 2.10 1.46 -7.25
CA GLN A 47 2.30 2.78 -7.84
C GLN A 47 2.63 2.68 -9.32
N LYS A 48 3.48 1.72 -9.68
CA LYS A 48 3.91 1.53 -11.05
C LYS A 48 2.79 1.05 -11.94
N ASN A 49 2.01 0.07 -11.47
CA ASN A 49 0.95 -0.52 -12.27
C ASN A 49 -0.28 0.38 -12.32
N ALA A 50 -0.61 1.06 -11.23
CA ALA A 50 -1.78 1.93 -11.19
C ALA A 50 -1.62 3.21 -11.99
N ALA A 51 -0.38 3.57 -12.36
CA ALA A 51 -0.12 4.78 -13.14
C ALA A 51 -0.42 4.60 -14.63
N GLU A 52 -0.63 3.37 -15.08
CA GLU A 52 -0.90 3.12 -16.49
C GLU A 52 -2.35 3.38 -16.83
N ASP A 53 -2.58 4.10 -17.94
CA ASP A 53 -3.92 4.36 -18.43
C ASP A 53 -4.63 3.06 -18.84
N GLY A 54 -5.90 2.97 -18.47
CA GLY A 54 -6.69 1.81 -18.85
C GLY A 54 -6.41 0.56 -18.02
N ASN A 55 -5.67 0.70 -16.93
CA ASN A 55 -5.32 -0.42 -16.07
C ASN A 55 -6.45 -0.73 -15.08
N TYR A 56 -7.64 -0.90 -15.60
CA TYR A 56 -8.81 -1.27 -14.79
C TYR A 56 -9.84 -1.93 -15.70
N GLU A 57 -10.74 -2.63 -15.11
CA GLU A 57 -11.81 -3.31 -15.82
C GLU A 57 -13.13 -2.58 -15.69
#